data_f54d93f0ffbd063bfa492ca2975f2015
#
_entry.id   f54d93f0ffbd063bfa492ca2975f2015
#
_cell.length_a   1.000
_cell.length_b   1.000
_cell.length_c   1.000
_cell.angle_alpha   90.00
_cell.angle_beta   90.00
_cell.angle_gamma   90.00
#
_symmetry.space_group_name_H-M   'P 1'
#
loop_
_entity.id
_entity.type
_entity.pdbx_description
1 polymer ?
#
loop_
_entity_poly.entity_id
_entity_poly.type
_entity_poly.pdbx_seq_one_letter_code
_entity_poly.pdbx_strand_id
1 'polypeptide(L)'
;MWLINSSIGRKVVMSVTGIALILFLTFHGCMNLVALFSEEGYNMICEFLGANWYAVVATLGLAALAVIHIVYAFILTAQNRTARGNNRYEVSTVVNPGKVEWSSKNMLVLGIIICLGLLLHLYNFWYNMMFAELVGTYQQIDPADGFAWIVETFSSPVFVVLYIIWLAALWFHLTHGFWSALQTLGWSGKIWFERWKCIGIIYVTLLILAFLVVVLAFAFKCAPSLCC
;
A
#
# COMPACT_ATOMS: atom_id res chain seq x y z
N MET A 1 11.42 -2.35 -27.57
CA MET A 1 10.18 -1.89 -26.92
C MET A 1 10.43 -0.60 -26.16
N TRP A 2 9.72 0.49 -26.50
CA TRP A 2 9.90 1.82 -25.89
C TRP A 2 9.70 1.83 -24.37
N LEU A 3 8.64 1.17 -23.86
CA LEU A 3 8.31 1.13 -22.44
C LEU A 3 9.40 0.54 -21.54
N ILE A 4 10.19 -0.39 -22.05
CA ILE A 4 11.23 -1.09 -21.26
C ILE A 4 12.58 -0.38 -21.37
N ASN A 5 12.91 0.14 -22.56
CA ASN A 5 14.24 0.62 -22.87
C ASN A 5 14.43 2.14 -22.66
N SER A 6 13.34 2.92 -22.60
CA SER A 6 13.45 4.38 -22.36
C SER A 6 13.27 4.72 -20.88
N SER A 7 13.96 5.77 -20.41
CA SER A 7 13.81 6.28 -19.04
C SER A 7 12.38 6.78 -18.77
N ILE A 8 11.73 7.36 -19.78
CA ILE A 8 10.34 7.84 -19.68
C ILE A 8 9.39 6.65 -19.60
N GLY A 9 9.55 5.63 -20.46
CA GLY A 9 8.70 4.44 -20.45
C GLY A 9 8.69 3.73 -19.09
N ARG A 10 9.86 3.57 -18.46
CA ARG A 10 9.96 2.98 -17.12
C ARG A 10 9.23 3.79 -16.05
N LYS A 11 9.31 5.13 -16.11
CA LYS A 11 8.55 6.00 -15.20
C LYS A 11 7.03 5.89 -15.41
N VAL A 12 6.59 5.74 -16.67
CA VAL A 12 5.16 5.53 -16.99
C VAL A 12 4.68 4.21 -16.41
N VAL A 13 5.43 3.10 -16.60
CA VAL A 13 5.07 1.80 -15.98
C VAL A 13 4.98 1.92 -14.46
N MET A 14 5.96 2.58 -13.83
CA MET A 14 5.97 2.83 -12.39
C MET A 14 4.74 3.61 -11.92
N SER A 15 4.33 4.64 -12.68
CA SER A 15 3.18 5.49 -12.36
C SER A 15 1.86 4.75 -12.53
N VAL A 16 1.70 3.99 -13.61
CA VAL A 16 0.48 3.21 -13.87
C VAL A 16 0.29 2.12 -12.82
N THR A 17 1.36 1.36 -12.52
CA THR A 17 1.29 0.33 -11.47
C THR A 17 1.04 0.95 -10.09
N GLY A 18 1.65 2.09 -9.78
CA GLY A 18 1.43 2.81 -8.53
C GLY A 18 -0.01 3.29 -8.37
N ILE A 19 -0.62 3.86 -9.40
CA ILE A 19 -2.03 4.27 -9.37
C ILE A 19 -2.95 3.06 -9.21
N ALA A 20 -2.71 1.97 -9.93
CA ALA A 20 -3.50 0.74 -9.79
C ALA A 20 -3.45 0.19 -8.36
N LEU A 21 -2.26 0.19 -7.72
CA LEU A 21 -2.11 -0.20 -6.32
C LEU A 21 -2.84 0.74 -5.35
N ILE A 22 -2.83 2.06 -5.61
CA ILE A 22 -3.59 3.05 -4.80
C ILE A 22 -5.11 2.79 -4.91
N LEU A 23 -5.61 2.52 -6.11
CA LEU A 23 -7.02 2.18 -6.32
C LEU A 23 -7.41 0.89 -5.57
N PHE A 24 -6.55 -0.12 -5.62
CA PHE A 24 -6.75 -1.32 -4.81
C PHE A 24 -6.76 -1.03 -3.32
N LEU A 25 -5.81 -0.23 -2.80
CA LEU A 25 -5.79 0.15 -1.38
C LEU A 25 -7.05 0.90 -0.96
N THR A 26 -7.61 1.73 -1.85
CA THR A 26 -8.87 2.44 -1.57
C THR A 26 -10.02 1.45 -1.43
N PHE A 27 -10.17 0.54 -2.39
CA PHE A 27 -11.16 -0.52 -2.32
C PHE A 27 -10.98 -1.37 -1.05
N HIS A 28 -9.76 -1.82 -0.79
CA HIS A 28 -9.40 -2.63 0.37
C HIS A 28 -9.71 -1.90 1.69
N GLY A 29 -9.38 -0.61 1.79
CA GLY A 29 -9.70 0.21 2.97
C GLY A 29 -11.20 0.36 3.19
N CYS A 30 -11.98 0.60 2.12
CA CYS A 30 -13.43 0.68 2.22
C CYS A 30 -14.06 -0.64 2.71
N MET A 31 -13.58 -1.78 2.20
CA MET A 31 -14.07 -3.08 2.65
C MET A 31 -13.72 -3.34 4.12
N ASN A 32 -12.50 -3.01 4.56
CA ASN A 32 -12.09 -3.18 5.96
C ASN A 32 -12.87 -2.30 6.95
N LEU A 33 -13.36 -1.12 6.54
CA LEU A 33 -14.20 -0.28 7.40
C LEU A 33 -15.51 -0.97 7.78
N VAL A 34 -16.03 -1.89 6.97
CA VAL A 34 -17.25 -2.65 7.29
C VAL A 34 -17.07 -3.47 8.56
N ALA A 35 -15.86 -4.00 8.82
CA ALA A 35 -15.55 -4.75 10.02
C ALA A 35 -15.82 -3.97 11.33
N LEU A 36 -15.76 -2.63 11.30
CA LEU A 36 -16.07 -1.79 12.46
C LEU A 36 -17.52 -1.85 12.86
N PHE A 37 -18.44 -2.10 11.92
CA PHE A 37 -19.87 -1.95 12.11
C PHE A 37 -20.63 -3.26 12.10
N SER A 38 -20.14 -4.28 11.37
CA SER A 38 -20.82 -5.55 11.18
C SER A 38 -19.83 -6.69 10.93
N GLU A 39 -19.79 -7.65 11.85
CA GLU A 39 -19.08 -8.92 11.70
C GLU A 39 -19.63 -9.71 10.52
N GLU A 40 -20.96 -9.93 10.49
CA GLU A 40 -21.63 -10.65 9.41
C GLU A 40 -21.39 -10.01 8.04
N GLY A 41 -21.53 -8.68 7.94
CA GLY A 41 -21.28 -7.94 6.70
C GLY A 41 -19.83 -8.05 6.23
N TYR A 42 -18.87 -8.04 7.15
CA TYR A 42 -17.46 -8.20 6.81
C TYR A 42 -17.15 -9.65 6.36
N ASN A 43 -17.66 -10.65 7.07
CA ASN A 43 -17.46 -12.06 6.71
C ASN A 43 -18.12 -12.40 5.36
N MET A 44 -19.27 -11.81 5.04
CA MET A 44 -19.88 -11.92 3.70
C MET A 44 -18.95 -11.36 2.60
N ILE A 45 -18.27 -10.25 2.85
CA ILE A 45 -17.27 -9.70 1.91
C ILE A 45 -16.07 -10.64 1.79
N CYS A 46 -15.59 -11.20 2.90
CA CYS A 46 -14.47 -12.14 2.91
C CYS A 46 -14.81 -13.43 2.15
N GLU A 47 -16.00 -13.99 2.33
CA GLU A 47 -16.49 -15.13 1.57
C GLU A 47 -16.60 -14.82 0.07
N PHE A 48 -17.16 -13.67 -0.28
CA PHE A 48 -17.27 -13.25 -1.68
C PHE A 48 -15.91 -13.05 -2.35
N LEU A 49 -14.91 -12.51 -1.64
CA LEU A 49 -13.54 -12.23 -2.14
C LEU A 49 -12.54 -13.33 -1.76
N GLY A 50 -12.98 -14.45 -1.19
CA GLY A 50 -12.12 -15.56 -0.74
C GLY A 50 -11.57 -16.41 -1.89
N ALA A 51 -11.63 -17.74 -1.77
CA ALA A 51 -11.04 -18.68 -2.74
C ALA A 51 -11.85 -18.86 -4.03
N ASN A 52 -12.75 -17.96 -4.36
CA ASN A 52 -13.48 -17.97 -5.63
C ASN A 52 -12.55 -17.71 -6.82
N TRP A 53 -12.82 -18.34 -7.96
CA TRP A 53 -11.94 -18.26 -9.14
C TRP A 53 -11.62 -16.82 -9.58
N TYR A 54 -12.62 -15.92 -9.55
CA TYR A 54 -12.43 -14.51 -9.95
C TYR A 54 -11.56 -13.74 -8.95
N ALA A 55 -11.70 -14.03 -7.66
CA ALA A 55 -10.88 -13.42 -6.61
C ALA A 55 -9.42 -13.90 -6.68
N VAL A 56 -9.21 -15.19 -6.98
CA VAL A 56 -7.88 -15.75 -7.24
C VAL A 56 -7.22 -15.08 -8.44
N VAL A 57 -7.93 -14.95 -9.55
CA VAL A 57 -7.41 -14.26 -10.75
C VAL A 57 -7.09 -12.79 -10.45
N ALA A 58 -7.96 -12.09 -9.73
CA ALA A 58 -7.72 -10.70 -9.32
C ALA A 58 -6.49 -10.58 -8.40
N THR A 59 -6.32 -11.50 -7.46
CA THR A 59 -5.17 -11.55 -6.55
C THR A 59 -3.86 -11.82 -7.30
N LEU A 60 -3.86 -12.71 -8.29
CA LEU A 60 -2.70 -12.95 -9.15
C LEU A 60 -2.36 -11.71 -9.98
N GLY A 61 -3.36 -11.03 -10.53
CA GLY A 61 -3.19 -9.76 -11.24
C GLY A 61 -2.59 -8.67 -10.34
N LEU A 62 -3.09 -8.54 -9.12
CA LEU A 62 -2.58 -7.61 -8.13
C LEU A 62 -1.14 -7.94 -7.72
N ALA A 63 -0.83 -9.23 -7.50
CA ALA A 63 0.53 -9.68 -7.20
C ALA A 63 1.50 -9.35 -8.35
N ALA A 64 1.08 -9.56 -9.60
CA ALA A 64 1.87 -9.19 -10.77
C ALA A 64 2.13 -7.66 -10.82
N LEU A 65 1.11 -6.83 -10.57
CA LEU A 65 1.26 -5.37 -10.50
C LEU A 65 2.25 -4.95 -9.39
N ALA A 66 2.14 -5.56 -8.20
CA ALA A 66 3.04 -5.28 -7.10
C ALA A 66 4.49 -5.68 -7.43
N VAL A 67 4.71 -6.86 -8.00
CA VAL A 67 6.04 -7.32 -8.43
C VAL A 67 6.62 -6.39 -9.49
N ILE A 68 5.85 -6.00 -10.51
CA ILE A 68 6.30 -5.05 -11.54
C ILE A 68 6.69 -3.73 -10.89
N HIS A 69 5.85 -3.19 -10.00
CA HIS A 69 6.12 -1.94 -9.29
C HIS A 69 7.43 -2.02 -8.50
N ILE A 70 7.64 -3.07 -7.73
CA ILE A 70 8.85 -3.29 -6.93
C ILE A 70 10.10 -3.42 -7.81
N VAL A 71 10.05 -4.23 -8.87
CA VAL A 71 11.17 -4.42 -9.80
C VAL A 71 11.56 -3.09 -10.46
N TYR A 72 10.58 -2.34 -10.96
CA TYR A 72 10.87 -1.03 -11.57
C TYR A 72 11.36 -0.01 -10.55
N ALA A 73 10.94 -0.07 -9.29
CA ALA A 73 11.47 0.77 -8.22
C ALA A 73 12.98 0.55 -8.02
N PHE A 74 13.42 -0.72 -7.99
CA PHE A 74 14.84 -1.06 -7.89
C PHE A 74 15.62 -0.62 -9.13
N ILE A 75 15.11 -0.87 -10.34
CA ILE A 75 15.74 -0.46 -11.61
C ILE A 75 15.93 1.06 -11.64
N LEU A 76 14.87 1.84 -11.36
CA LEU A 76 14.93 3.30 -11.37
C LEU A 76 15.86 3.84 -10.28
N THR A 77 15.87 3.22 -9.11
CA THR A 77 16.77 3.59 -8.02
C THR A 77 18.23 3.35 -8.40
N ALA A 78 18.55 2.19 -9.00
CA ALA A 78 19.91 1.87 -9.47
C ALA A 78 20.36 2.89 -10.53
N GLN A 79 19.51 3.19 -11.51
CA GLN A 79 19.82 4.17 -12.56
C GLN A 79 20.04 5.58 -12.00
N ASN A 80 19.19 6.02 -11.08
CA ASN A 80 19.33 7.32 -10.43
C ASN A 80 20.63 7.41 -9.61
N ARG A 81 21.03 6.31 -8.96
CA ARG A 81 22.31 6.25 -8.22
C ARG A 81 23.50 6.34 -9.16
N THR A 82 23.49 5.59 -10.26
CA THR A 82 24.55 5.62 -11.29
C THR A 82 24.65 7.00 -11.94
N ALA A 83 23.53 7.62 -12.30
CA ALA A 83 23.49 8.95 -12.91
C ALA A 83 24.02 10.06 -11.99
N ARG A 84 23.89 9.92 -10.67
CA ARG A 84 24.41 10.89 -9.69
C ARG A 84 25.92 10.79 -9.46
N GLY A 85 26.57 9.68 -9.84
CA GLY A 85 28.01 9.47 -9.65
C GLY A 85 28.48 9.51 -8.18
N ASN A 86 29.80 9.60 -7.97
CA ASN A 86 30.41 9.68 -6.63
C ASN A 86 30.30 11.07 -5.98
N ASN A 87 30.12 12.13 -6.78
CA ASN A 87 30.08 13.53 -6.31
C ASN A 87 28.66 13.97 -5.94
N ARG A 88 28.07 13.28 -4.96
CA ARG A 88 26.65 13.45 -4.57
C ARG A 88 26.30 14.85 -4.04
N TYR A 89 27.30 15.68 -3.65
CA TYR A 89 27.07 16.93 -2.93
C TYR A 89 27.87 18.12 -3.44
N GLU A 90 28.81 17.97 -4.37
CA GLU A 90 29.61 19.08 -4.90
C GLU A 90 28.88 19.98 -5.88
N VAL A 91 27.83 19.49 -6.53
CA VAL A 91 26.94 20.28 -7.39
C VAL A 91 25.53 20.31 -6.82
N SER A 92 25.40 20.67 -5.55
CA SER A 92 24.17 21.27 -5.09
C SER A 92 24.19 22.73 -5.56
N THR A 93 23.92 22.97 -6.85
CA THR A 93 23.34 24.27 -7.20
C THR A 93 22.26 24.52 -6.17
N VAL A 94 22.37 25.65 -5.47
CA VAL A 94 21.48 26.08 -4.40
C VAL A 94 20.05 26.25 -4.95
N VAL A 95 19.43 25.16 -5.30
CA VAL A 95 18.00 25.04 -5.40
C VAL A 95 17.56 24.95 -3.95
N ASN A 96 17.04 26.05 -3.43
CA ASN A 96 16.52 26.24 -2.07
C ASN A 96 16.47 24.95 -1.24
N PRO A 97 17.30 24.76 -0.21
CA PRO A 97 17.40 23.50 0.56
C PRO A 97 16.08 23.03 1.20
N GLY A 98 15.03 23.85 1.16
CA GLY A 98 13.68 23.54 1.66
C GLY A 98 12.72 22.88 0.65
N LYS A 99 13.10 22.71 -0.64
CA LYS A 99 12.14 22.25 -1.67
C LYS A 99 12.17 20.76 -1.99
N VAL A 100 13.13 19.97 -1.50
CA VAL A 100 13.14 18.52 -1.74
C VAL A 100 12.45 17.82 -0.58
N GLU A 101 11.28 17.23 -0.86
CA GLU A 101 10.52 16.48 0.14
C GLU A 101 11.36 15.35 0.75
N TRP A 102 11.26 15.18 2.07
CA TRP A 102 11.95 14.12 2.81
C TRP A 102 11.58 12.74 2.25
N SER A 103 10.32 12.51 1.91
CA SER A 103 9.83 11.28 1.30
C SER A 103 10.55 10.95 0.02
N SER A 104 10.77 11.94 -0.86
CA SER A 104 11.48 11.75 -2.13
C SER A 104 12.91 11.24 -1.94
N LYS A 105 13.61 11.71 -0.89
CA LYS A 105 14.99 11.26 -0.58
C LYS A 105 15.02 9.83 -0.03
N ASN A 106 13.97 9.42 0.66
CA ASN A 106 13.89 8.16 1.41
C ASN A 106 12.97 7.11 0.75
N MET A 107 12.54 7.32 -0.51
CA MET A 107 11.59 6.42 -1.19
C MET A 107 12.01 4.96 -1.20
N LEU A 108 13.32 4.66 -1.33
CA LEU A 108 13.80 3.28 -1.30
C LEU A 108 13.62 2.66 0.09
N VAL A 109 13.98 3.39 1.15
CA VAL A 109 13.85 2.90 2.54
C VAL A 109 12.37 2.69 2.88
N LEU A 110 11.52 3.66 2.53
CA LEU A 110 10.08 3.53 2.69
C LEU A 110 9.54 2.32 1.92
N GLY A 111 9.98 2.13 0.67
CA GLY A 111 9.61 0.97 -0.15
C GLY A 111 10.02 -0.38 0.48
N ILE A 112 11.21 -0.46 1.09
CA ILE A 112 11.66 -1.67 1.81
C ILE A 112 10.77 -1.94 3.03
N ILE A 113 10.47 -0.92 3.84
CA ILE A 113 9.55 -1.06 4.99
C ILE A 113 8.18 -1.53 4.53
N ILE A 114 7.68 -0.98 3.41
CA ILE A 114 6.39 -1.38 2.84
C ILE A 114 6.43 -2.84 2.36
N CYS A 115 7.50 -3.29 1.73
CA CYS A 115 7.65 -4.69 1.33
C CYS A 115 7.65 -5.64 2.53
N LEU A 116 8.36 -5.29 3.61
CA LEU A 116 8.38 -6.09 4.84
C LEU A 116 6.99 -6.14 5.50
N GLY A 117 6.31 -5.00 5.58
CA GLY A 117 4.93 -4.94 6.09
C GLY A 117 3.95 -5.71 5.22
N LEU A 118 4.13 -5.68 3.89
CA LEU A 118 3.32 -6.48 2.96
C LEU A 118 3.52 -7.98 3.20
N LEU A 119 4.76 -8.45 3.39
CA LEU A 119 5.03 -9.86 3.71
C LEU A 119 4.37 -10.27 5.03
N LEU A 120 4.46 -9.42 6.06
CA LEU A 120 3.76 -9.64 7.33
C LEU A 120 2.24 -9.72 7.14
N HIS A 121 1.67 -8.79 6.34
CA HIS A 121 0.24 -8.75 6.04
C HIS A 121 -0.22 -9.99 5.26
N LEU A 122 0.55 -10.42 4.26
CA LEU A 122 0.27 -11.64 3.51
C LEU A 122 0.32 -12.89 4.41
N TYR A 123 1.24 -12.94 5.36
CA TYR A 123 1.31 -14.03 6.35
C TYR A 123 0.10 -14.01 7.27
N ASN A 124 -0.25 -12.86 7.88
CA ASN A 124 -1.32 -12.77 8.86
C ASN A 124 -2.71 -13.01 8.25
N PHE A 125 -2.93 -12.60 7.00
CA PHE A 125 -4.25 -12.67 6.37
C PHE A 125 -4.28 -13.60 5.16
N TRP A 126 -3.56 -13.30 4.07
CA TRP A 126 -3.67 -14.06 2.83
C TRP A 126 -3.33 -15.54 3.01
N TYR A 127 -2.26 -15.84 3.72
CA TYR A 127 -1.82 -17.22 3.97
C TYR A 127 -2.84 -17.99 4.83
N ASN A 128 -3.37 -17.37 5.87
CA ASN A 128 -4.31 -17.99 6.79
C ASN A 128 -5.76 -18.04 6.26
N MET A 129 -6.09 -17.19 5.30
CA MET A 129 -7.41 -17.11 4.68
C MET A 129 -7.40 -17.76 3.30
N MET A 130 -7.17 -16.99 2.22
CA MET A 130 -7.31 -17.47 0.84
C MET A 130 -6.41 -18.69 0.55
N PHE A 131 -5.15 -18.68 0.94
CA PHE A 131 -4.25 -19.80 0.68
C PHE A 131 -4.69 -21.06 1.46
N ALA A 132 -5.03 -20.93 2.75
CA ALA A 132 -5.49 -22.05 3.57
C ALA A 132 -6.79 -22.67 3.02
N GLU A 133 -7.72 -21.83 2.55
CA GLU A 133 -8.96 -22.28 1.91
C GLU A 133 -8.68 -23.02 0.59
N LEU A 134 -7.78 -22.51 -0.26
CA LEU A 134 -7.41 -23.14 -1.54
C LEU A 134 -6.75 -24.51 -1.37
N VAL A 135 -5.94 -24.69 -0.32
CA VAL A 135 -5.23 -25.97 -0.04
C VAL A 135 -6.02 -26.90 0.86
N GLY A 136 -7.14 -26.43 1.43
CA GLY A 136 -7.98 -27.22 2.35
C GLY A 136 -7.30 -27.47 3.70
N THR A 137 -6.41 -26.57 4.16
CA THR A 137 -5.80 -26.65 5.49
C THR A 137 -6.65 -25.93 6.50
N TYR A 138 -7.29 -26.69 7.40
CA TYR A 138 -8.09 -26.13 8.48
C TYR A 138 -7.20 -25.76 9.67
N GLN A 139 -7.32 -24.52 10.11
CA GLN A 139 -6.70 -24.00 11.33
C GLN A 139 -7.77 -23.90 12.44
N GLN A 140 -7.39 -23.33 13.59
CA GLN A 140 -8.32 -23.11 14.71
C GLN A 140 -9.42 -22.08 14.37
N ILE A 141 -9.13 -21.15 13.46
CA ILE A 141 -10.07 -20.16 12.92
C ILE A 141 -10.41 -20.57 11.49
N ASP A 142 -11.68 -20.49 11.13
CA ASP A 142 -12.14 -20.73 9.76
C ASP A 142 -11.45 -19.75 8.81
N PRO A 143 -10.83 -20.20 7.71
CA PRO A 143 -10.23 -19.32 6.70
C PRO A 143 -11.19 -18.28 6.13
N ALA A 144 -12.50 -18.54 6.08
CA ALA A 144 -13.52 -17.61 5.61
C ALA A 144 -13.94 -16.57 6.67
N ASP A 145 -13.64 -16.81 7.95
CA ASP A 145 -13.95 -15.88 9.04
C ASP A 145 -12.91 -14.75 9.14
N GLY A 146 -13.00 -13.80 8.22
CA GLY A 146 -12.08 -12.66 8.19
C GLY A 146 -12.16 -11.77 9.43
N PHE A 147 -13.32 -11.69 10.08
CA PHE A 147 -13.48 -10.90 11.29
C PHE A 147 -12.67 -11.49 12.45
N ALA A 148 -12.75 -12.81 12.67
CA ALA A 148 -11.95 -13.49 13.68
C ALA A 148 -10.44 -13.33 13.42
N TRP A 149 -10.01 -13.35 12.16
CA TRP A 149 -8.59 -13.10 11.80
C TRP A 149 -8.13 -11.67 12.12
N ILE A 150 -9.00 -10.65 11.97
CA ILE A 150 -8.70 -9.29 12.41
C ILE A 150 -8.55 -9.23 13.94
N VAL A 151 -9.49 -9.81 14.67
CA VAL A 151 -9.48 -9.86 16.14
C VAL A 151 -8.22 -10.55 16.64
N GLU A 152 -7.89 -11.72 16.10
CA GLU A 152 -6.68 -12.49 16.47
C GLU A 152 -5.40 -11.68 16.19
N THR A 153 -5.27 -11.12 15.01
CA THR A 153 -4.07 -10.36 14.61
C THR A 153 -3.86 -9.14 15.50
N PHE A 154 -4.90 -8.34 15.74
CA PHE A 154 -4.75 -7.09 16.50
C PHE A 154 -4.94 -7.27 18.02
N SER A 155 -5.18 -8.48 18.49
CA SER A 155 -5.02 -8.82 19.92
C SER A 155 -3.55 -8.78 20.36
N SER A 156 -2.61 -8.95 19.43
CA SER A 156 -1.18 -8.90 19.70
C SER A 156 -0.64 -7.47 19.61
N PRO A 157 -0.12 -6.88 20.71
CA PRO A 157 0.47 -5.54 20.70
C PRO A 157 1.66 -5.41 19.73
N VAL A 158 2.38 -6.51 19.51
CA VAL A 158 3.52 -6.53 18.57
C VAL A 158 3.04 -6.28 17.15
N PHE A 159 2.00 -6.97 16.70
CA PHE A 159 1.44 -6.75 15.38
C PHE A 159 0.85 -5.35 15.25
N VAL A 160 0.14 -4.85 16.26
CA VAL A 160 -0.38 -3.48 16.26
C VAL A 160 0.73 -2.45 16.00
N VAL A 161 1.85 -2.54 16.73
CA VAL A 161 2.99 -1.63 16.55
C VAL A 161 3.59 -1.76 15.14
N LEU A 162 3.79 -2.99 14.65
CA LEU A 162 4.33 -3.22 13.31
C LEU A 162 3.43 -2.66 12.22
N TYR A 163 2.11 -2.83 12.34
CA TYR A 163 1.14 -2.26 11.38
C TYR A 163 1.10 -0.73 11.44
N ILE A 164 1.22 -0.11 12.62
CA ILE A 164 1.30 1.36 12.74
C ILE A 164 2.55 1.90 12.03
N ILE A 165 3.72 1.26 12.23
CA ILE A 165 4.96 1.63 11.54
C ILE A 165 4.80 1.47 10.03
N TRP A 166 4.18 0.38 9.59
CA TRP A 166 3.90 0.11 8.18
C TRP A 166 2.97 1.16 7.56
N LEU A 167 1.87 1.50 8.24
CA LEU A 167 0.93 2.54 7.81
C LEU A 167 1.60 3.92 7.73
N ALA A 168 2.48 4.25 8.67
CA ALA A 168 3.27 5.48 8.60
C ALA A 168 4.19 5.50 7.36
N ALA A 169 4.88 4.40 7.07
CA ALA A 169 5.71 4.29 5.87
C ALA A 169 4.86 4.40 4.58
N LEU A 170 3.67 3.78 4.55
CA LEU A 170 2.70 3.91 3.45
C LEU A 170 2.26 5.35 3.27
N TRP A 171 1.95 6.07 4.35
CA TRP A 171 1.56 7.48 4.27
C TRP A 171 2.62 8.34 3.59
N PHE A 172 3.88 8.24 4.02
CA PHE A 172 5.00 8.96 3.41
C PHE A 172 5.24 8.56 1.95
N HIS A 173 5.12 7.28 1.63
CA HIS A 173 5.32 6.76 0.28
C HIS A 173 4.22 7.23 -0.67
N LEU A 174 2.97 7.12 -0.25
CA LEU A 174 1.81 7.45 -1.08
C LEU A 174 1.64 8.95 -1.26
N THR A 175 1.91 9.78 -0.23
CA THR A 175 1.82 11.24 -0.35
C THR A 175 2.77 11.78 -1.41
N HIS A 176 3.96 11.20 -1.54
CA HIS A 176 4.89 11.54 -2.63
C HIS A 176 4.50 10.83 -3.94
N GLY A 177 4.18 9.55 -3.88
CA GLY A 177 3.90 8.71 -5.05
C GLY A 177 2.69 9.19 -5.85
N PHE A 178 1.63 9.63 -5.18
CA PHE A 178 0.39 10.07 -5.81
C PHE A 178 0.60 11.21 -6.81
N TRP A 179 1.09 12.35 -6.36
CA TRP A 179 1.28 13.51 -7.25
C TRP A 179 2.41 13.27 -8.26
N SER A 180 3.45 12.52 -7.90
CA SER A 180 4.55 12.18 -8.78
C SER A 180 4.10 11.30 -9.96
N ALA A 181 3.17 10.38 -9.73
CA ALA A 181 2.56 9.57 -10.78
C ALA A 181 1.74 10.43 -11.74
N LEU A 182 0.90 11.33 -11.23
CA LEU A 182 0.11 12.25 -12.06
C LEU A 182 1.01 13.20 -12.87
N GLN A 183 2.12 13.66 -12.29
CA GLN A 183 3.11 14.46 -13.02
C GLN A 183 3.73 13.67 -14.16
N THR A 184 4.12 12.42 -13.93
CA THR A 184 4.72 11.57 -14.97
C THR A 184 3.74 11.30 -16.12
N LEU A 185 2.45 11.17 -15.83
CA LEU A 185 1.39 10.96 -16.83
C LEU A 185 0.97 12.25 -17.56
N GLY A 186 1.58 13.42 -17.23
CA GLY A 186 1.28 14.68 -17.90
C GLY A 186 0.03 15.41 -17.38
N TRP A 187 -0.55 14.97 -16.26
CA TRP A 187 -1.75 15.60 -15.68
C TRP A 187 -1.44 16.78 -14.76
N SER A 188 -0.16 17.18 -14.64
CA SER A 188 0.25 18.32 -13.81
C SER A 188 0.82 19.44 -14.67
N GLY A 189 0.05 20.52 -14.84
CA GLY A 189 0.53 21.82 -15.30
C GLY A 189 0.98 22.69 -14.13
N LYS A 190 1.51 23.91 -14.42
CA LYS A 190 1.99 24.85 -13.38
C LYS A 190 0.95 25.11 -12.26
N ILE A 191 -0.33 25.21 -12.61
CA ILE A 191 -1.43 25.47 -11.67
C ILE A 191 -1.83 24.17 -10.94
N TRP A 192 -1.90 23.04 -11.64
CA TRP A 192 -2.39 21.78 -11.11
C TRP A 192 -1.39 21.05 -10.23
N PHE A 193 -0.10 21.34 -10.35
CA PHE A 193 0.95 20.69 -9.57
C PHE A 193 0.73 20.85 -8.05
N GLU A 194 0.55 22.08 -7.56
CA GLU A 194 0.31 22.35 -6.14
C GLU A 194 -1.07 21.82 -5.68
N ARG A 195 -2.07 21.88 -6.57
CA ARG A 195 -3.40 21.32 -6.28
C ARG A 195 -3.35 19.80 -6.11
N TRP A 196 -2.66 19.09 -7.00
CA TRP A 196 -2.50 17.63 -6.89
C TRP A 196 -1.74 17.22 -5.64
N LYS A 197 -0.77 18.00 -5.20
CA LYS A 197 -0.10 17.77 -3.91
C LYS A 197 -1.07 17.87 -2.75
N CYS A 198 -1.85 18.94 -2.69
CA CYS A 198 -2.83 19.15 -1.63
C CYS A 198 -3.91 18.05 -1.63
N ILE A 199 -4.50 17.77 -2.78
CA ILE A 199 -5.49 16.69 -2.95
C ILE A 199 -4.90 15.35 -2.54
N GLY A 200 -3.68 15.04 -2.98
CA GLY A 200 -2.99 13.78 -2.66
C GLY A 200 -2.74 13.62 -1.17
N ILE A 201 -2.30 14.67 -0.47
CA ILE A 201 -2.09 14.63 0.98
C ILE A 201 -3.41 14.36 1.70
N ILE A 202 -4.49 15.08 1.36
CA ILE A 202 -5.80 14.89 1.99
C ILE A 202 -6.30 13.47 1.72
N TYR A 203 -6.31 13.04 0.46
CA TYR A 203 -6.80 11.72 0.06
C TYR A 203 -6.04 10.58 0.74
N VAL A 204 -4.70 10.61 0.69
CA VAL A 204 -3.86 9.59 1.31
C VAL A 204 -4.02 9.60 2.83
N THR A 205 -4.13 10.78 3.44
CA THR A 205 -4.34 10.86 4.88
C THR A 205 -5.66 10.22 5.29
N LEU A 206 -6.75 10.49 4.58
CA LEU A 206 -8.05 9.84 4.85
C LEU A 206 -7.97 8.32 4.66
N LEU A 207 -7.29 7.85 3.60
CA LEU A 207 -7.10 6.43 3.34
C LEU A 207 -6.32 5.74 4.47
N ILE A 208 -5.21 6.32 4.90
CA ILE A 208 -4.39 5.74 5.99
C ILE A 208 -5.11 5.83 7.33
N LEU A 209 -5.86 6.90 7.59
CA LEU A 209 -6.71 7.00 8.79
C LEU A 209 -7.78 5.91 8.82
N ALA A 210 -8.38 5.56 7.69
CA ALA A 210 -9.34 4.45 7.61
C ALA A 210 -8.72 3.12 8.09
N PHE A 211 -7.52 2.77 7.62
CA PHE A 211 -6.82 1.58 8.11
C PHE A 211 -6.40 1.70 9.57
N LEU A 212 -5.90 2.87 9.99
CA LEU A 212 -5.45 3.09 11.37
C LEU A 212 -6.61 2.94 12.36
N VAL A 213 -7.80 3.45 12.02
CA VAL A 213 -8.99 3.31 12.86
C VAL A 213 -9.36 1.84 13.03
N VAL A 214 -9.31 1.02 11.97
CA VAL A 214 -9.54 -0.42 12.06
C VAL A 214 -8.54 -1.05 13.03
N VAL A 215 -7.22 -0.85 12.81
CA VAL A 215 -6.18 -1.41 13.67
C VAL A 215 -6.39 -1.04 15.14
N LEU A 216 -6.64 0.24 15.44
CA LEU A 216 -6.79 0.71 16.81
C LEU A 216 -8.12 0.26 17.46
N ALA A 217 -9.22 0.25 16.70
CA ALA A 217 -10.51 -0.17 17.22
C ALA A 217 -10.50 -1.63 17.67
N PHE A 218 -9.85 -2.53 16.93
CA PHE A 218 -9.70 -3.92 17.31
C PHE A 218 -8.64 -4.12 18.39
N ALA A 219 -7.53 -3.39 18.36
CA ALA A 219 -6.49 -3.43 19.40
C ALA A 219 -7.03 -3.04 20.77
N PHE A 220 -7.85 -2.01 20.84
CA PHE A 220 -8.46 -1.53 22.09
C PHE A 220 -9.84 -2.13 22.39
N LYS A 221 -10.30 -3.08 21.54
CA LYS A 221 -11.62 -3.72 21.68
C LYS A 221 -12.78 -2.71 21.76
N CYS A 222 -12.68 -1.61 21.03
CA CYS A 222 -13.69 -0.56 21.00
C CYS A 222 -14.44 -0.47 19.66
N ALA A 223 -14.29 -1.46 18.78
CA ALA A 223 -15.10 -1.54 17.57
C ALA A 223 -16.56 -1.80 17.93
N PRO A 224 -17.53 -1.04 17.38
CA PRO A 224 -18.96 -1.26 17.65
C PRO A 224 -19.42 -2.69 17.39
N SER A 225 -18.86 -3.36 16.39
CA SER A 225 -19.11 -4.76 16.03
C SER A 225 -18.70 -5.78 17.10
N LEU A 226 -17.83 -5.41 18.06
CA LEU A 226 -17.46 -6.26 19.19
C LEU A 226 -18.40 -6.15 20.38
N CYS A 227 -19.37 -5.23 20.34
CA CYS A 227 -20.32 -4.96 21.42
C CYS A 227 -21.71 -5.59 21.16
N CYS A 228 -21.89 -6.28 20.04
CA CYS A 228 -23.14 -6.96 19.65
C CYS A 228 -23.08 -8.51 19.95
#